data_d1ecabefa7e4886aae73c005c76f0a28
#
_entry.id   d1ecabefa7e4886aae73c005c76f0a28
#
_cell.length_a   1.000
_cell.length_b   1.000
_cell.length_c   1.000
_cell.angle_alpha   90.00
_cell.angle_beta   90.00
_cell.angle_gamma   90.00
#
_symmetry.space_group_name_H-M   'P 1'
#
loop_
_entity.id
_entity.type
_entity.pdbx_description
1 polymer ?
#
loop_
_entity_poly.entity_id
_entity_poly.type
_entity_poly.pdbx_seq_one_letter_code
_entity_poly.pdbx_strand_id
1 'polypeptide(L)'
;MTPTEIFGSTESGGIASRNRGVSDSWSVFGEVEIGIDSRGCLRAKSPYALGGEFQTNDIVEIFGGGRKFNFFGRIDRLVKIGETQLNIPDMENAVLAHEFVENCHVDFDGNALRALIVLNSEGRRFFMENGRLKLLSEINSLVKESFDSKFSLRKIKVVNSIPTNAQGKILKGEIKKNFNLKTEEPIICDIKKHDFGADIEIYFAAESAYFNGHFPMAKILPGAIQLHFAINFAKKLFGKTDCPKTVKRLKFSNIIRPREIVLLSIKNGENSCTFSYSKQGLPCSSGVLEF
;
A
#
# COMPACT_ATOMS: atom_id res chain seq x y z
N MET A 1 -8.73 22.69 15.85
CA MET A 1 -7.48 23.43 15.54
C MET A 1 -6.85 22.78 14.32
N THR A 2 -6.56 23.55 13.28
CA THR A 2 -5.83 23.06 12.12
C THR A 2 -4.34 22.98 12.47
N PRO A 3 -3.65 21.87 12.27
CA PRO A 3 -2.25 21.73 12.63
C PRO A 3 -1.35 22.63 11.76
N THR A 4 -0.20 23.03 12.31
CA THR A 4 0.87 23.68 11.55
C THR A 4 1.73 22.61 10.90
N GLU A 5 1.86 22.65 9.58
CA GLU A 5 2.71 21.78 8.80
C GLU A 5 4.11 22.38 8.67
N ILE A 6 5.13 21.53 8.68
CA ILE A 6 6.54 21.91 8.46
C ILE A 6 7.00 21.33 7.12
N PHE A 7 7.60 22.18 6.28
CA PHE A 7 8.26 21.77 5.05
C PHE A 7 9.76 21.66 5.31
N GLY A 8 10.33 20.48 4.98
CA GLY A 8 11.74 20.20 5.19
C GLY A 8 12.07 18.73 5.01
N SER A 9 13.35 18.39 5.20
CA SER A 9 13.87 17.02 5.13
C SER A 9 14.93 16.80 6.21
N THR A 10 15.41 15.57 6.32
CA THR A 10 16.52 15.24 7.24
C THR A 10 17.79 16.01 6.86
N GLU A 11 18.01 16.24 5.57
CA GLU A 11 19.18 16.92 5.03
C GLU A 11 19.10 18.45 5.15
N SER A 12 17.88 18.98 5.10
CA SER A 12 17.63 20.43 5.06
C SER A 12 17.26 21.04 6.41
N GLY A 13 16.82 20.21 7.35
CA GLY A 13 16.05 20.72 8.48
C GLY A 13 14.73 21.33 8.03
N GLY A 14 14.10 22.14 8.87
CA GLY A 14 12.89 22.89 8.54
C GLY A 14 13.20 24.07 7.61
N ILE A 15 12.45 24.20 6.51
CA ILE A 15 12.59 25.31 5.54
C ILE A 15 11.47 26.32 5.73
N ALA A 16 10.24 25.84 5.87
CA ALA A 16 9.04 26.66 5.91
C ALA A 16 7.93 26.00 6.74
N SER A 17 6.92 26.78 7.08
CA SER A 17 5.71 26.29 7.72
C SER A 17 4.46 26.83 7.04
N ARG A 18 3.35 26.13 7.20
CA ARG A 18 2.01 26.64 6.85
C ARG A 18 0.96 26.13 7.81
N ASN A 19 -0.15 26.84 7.86
CA ASN A 19 -1.40 26.40 8.49
C ASN A 19 -2.51 26.50 7.45
N ARG A 20 -3.05 25.37 7.00
CA ARG A 20 -4.07 25.33 5.95
C ARG A 20 -5.38 26.05 6.34
N GLY A 21 -5.63 26.24 7.61
CA GLY A 21 -6.76 27.06 8.06
C GLY A 21 -6.57 28.56 7.81
N VAL A 22 -5.34 28.97 7.45
CA VAL A 22 -4.97 30.37 7.21
C VAL A 22 -4.55 30.59 5.75
N SER A 23 -3.69 29.73 5.21
CA SER A 23 -3.14 29.85 3.85
C SER A 23 -2.60 28.50 3.35
N ASP A 24 -2.78 28.23 2.07
CA ASP A 24 -2.15 27.08 1.40
C ASP A 24 -0.67 27.31 1.06
N SER A 25 -0.23 28.55 1.07
CA SER A 25 1.15 28.92 0.78
C SER A 25 2.07 28.68 1.97
N TRP A 26 3.30 28.31 1.69
CA TRP A 26 4.35 28.11 2.67
C TRP A 26 5.06 29.41 3.02
N SER A 27 5.26 29.67 4.31
CA SER A 27 6.02 30.80 4.84
C SER A 27 7.40 30.33 5.26
N VAL A 28 8.44 30.91 4.66
CA VAL A 28 9.85 30.55 4.86
C VAL A 28 10.34 31.02 6.23
N PHE A 29 11.09 30.17 6.95
CA PHE A 29 11.67 30.51 8.24
C PHE A 29 12.71 31.67 8.11
N GLY A 30 12.86 32.45 9.17
CA GLY A 30 13.62 33.71 9.16
C GLY A 30 15.05 33.64 8.60
N GLU A 31 15.76 32.58 8.93
CA GLU A 31 17.18 32.38 8.58
C GLU A 31 17.39 31.58 7.30
N VAL A 32 16.30 31.17 6.63
CA VAL A 32 16.36 30.38 5.39
C VAL A 32 16.20 31.32 4.19
N GLU A 33 17.09 31.17 3.22
CA GLU A 33 16.99 31.80 1.90
C GLU A 33 16.54 30.75 0.89
N ILE A 34 15.60 31.11 0.01
CA ILE A 34 15.12 30.23 -1.03
C ILE A 34 15.31 30.80 -2.42
N GLY A 35 15.47 29.94 -3.39
CA GLY A 35 15.58 30.25 -4.81
C GLY A 35 15.07 29.10 -5.68
N ILE A 36 15.10 29.28 -6.99
CA ILE A 36 14.74 28.26 -7.98
C ILE A 36 16.00 27.88 -8.74
N ASP A 37 16.22 26.57 -8.93
CA ASP A 37 17.30 26.06 -9.76
C ASP A 37 16.92 26.04 -11.25
N SER A 38 17.85 25.64 -12.13
CA SER A 38 17.62 25.57 -13.60
C SER A 38 16.51 24.59 -14.01
N ARG A 39 16.07 23.70 -13.12
CA ARG A 39 14.99 22.74 -13.35
C ARG A 39 13.61 23.26 -12.91
N GLY A 40 13.55 24.48 -12.33
CA GLY A 40 12.33 25.01 -11.70
C GLY A 40 12.08 24.47 -10.29
N CYS A 41 13.08 23.84 -9.66
CA CYS A 41 12.94 23.24 -8.34
C CYS A 41 13.49 24.12 -7.24
N LEU A 42 12.94 23.97 -6.05
CA LEU A 42 13.34 24.71 -4.86
C LEU A 42 14.81 24.46 -4.53
N ARG A 43 15.56 25.53 -4.43
CA ARG A 43 16.89 25.58 -3.83
C ARG A 43 16.77 26.33 -2.52
N ALA A 44 17.36 25.83 -1.46
CA ALA A 44 17.33 26.48 -0.17
C ALA A 44 18.73 26.52 0.45
N LYS A 45 19.02 27.65 1.11
CA LYS A 45 20.19 27.85 1.92
C LYS A 45 19.73 28.00 3.36
N SER A 46 20.18 27.11 4.23
CA SER A 46 19.72 27.02 5.61
C SER A 46 20.91 26.78 6.54
N PRO A 47 20.96 27.43 7.69
CA PRO A 47 22.00 27.18 8.69
C PRO A 47 21.89 25.79 9.28
N TYR A 48 20.74 25.12 9.10
CA TYR A 48 20.48 23.76 9.60
C TYR A 48 20.79 22.68 8.55
N ALA A 49 21.15 23.06 7.32
CA ALA A 49 21.48 22.11 6.26
C ALA A 49 22.95 21.68 6.34
N LEU A 50 23.21 20.39 6.20
CA LEU A 50 24.56 19.85 6.02
C LEU A 50 25.14 20.41 4.71
N GLY A 51 26.14 21.33 4.82
CA GLY A 51 26.73 22.00 3.66
C GLY A 51 26.13 23.37 3.33
N GLY A 52 25.15 23.83 4.09
CA GLY A 52 24.61 25.21 4.02
C GLY A 52 23.61 25.43 2.89
N GLU A 53 23.79 24.86 1.71
CA GLU A 53 22.90 24.95 0.55
C GLU A 53 22.57 23.56 0.01
N PHE A 54 21.31 23.37 -0.41
CA PHE A 54 20.86 22.12 -1.03
C PHE A 54 19.80 22.37 -2.10
N GLN A 55 19.72 21.45 -3.04
CA GLN A 55 18.73 21.43 -4.11
C GLN A 55 17.71 20.34 -3.83
N THR A 56 16.43 20.67 -4.02
CA THR A 56 15.35 19.73 -3.87
C THR A 56 14.85 19.22 -5.24
N ASN A 57 13.87 18.34 -5.21
CA ASN A 57 13.07 17.97 -6.39
C ASN A 57 11.66 18.60 -6.33
N ASP A 58 11.46 19.58 -5.47
CA ASP A 58 10.17 20.20 -5.21
C ASP A 58 9.97 21.40 -6.15
N ILE A 59 8.94 21.33 -6.98
CA ILE A 59 8.58 22.41 -7.90
C ILE A 59 7.80 23.45 -7.13
N VAL A 60 8.26 24.69 -7.21
CA VAL A 60 7.67 25.79 -6.45
C VAL A 60 7.55 27.07 -7.28
N GLU A 61 6.64 27.92 -6.87
CA GLU A 61 6.56 29.32 -7.30
C GLU A 61 6.86 30.21 -6.10
N ILE A 62 7.91 31.00 -6.19
CA ILE A 62 8.37 31.88 -5.11
C ILE A 62 7.77 33.27 -5.30
N PHE A 63 7.28 33.87 -4.21
CA PHE A 63 6.72 35.22 -4.17
C PHE A 63 6.98 35.88 -2.82
N GLY A 64 6.41 37.08 -2.61
CA GLY A 64 6.57 37.80 -1.36
C GLY A 64 8.03 38.14 -1.00
N GLY A 65 8.84 38.48 -2.00
CA GLY A 65 10.26 38.82 -1.78
C GLY A 65 11.12 37.63 -1.33
N GLY A 66 10.75 36.40 -1.74
CA GLY A 66 11.47 35.20 -1.35
C GLY A 66 11.08 34.64 0.02
N ARG A 67 10.00 35.15 0.62
CA ARG A 67 9.54 34.72 1.95
C ARG A 67 8.37 33.78 1.92
N LYS A 68 7.76 33.53 0.74
CA LYS A 68 6.64 32.62 0.56
C LYS A 68 6.81 31.83 -0.74
N PHE A 69 6.24 30.63 -0.76
CA PHE A 69 6.15 29.84 -1.99
C PHE A 69 4.88 28.98 -2.02
N ASN A 70 4.42 28.69 -3.23
CA ASN A 70 3.45 27.65 -3.52
C ASN A 70 4.19 26.39 -3.94
N PHE A 71 3.75 25.23 -3.46
CA PHE A 71 4.31 23.92 -3.81
C PHE A 71 3.40 23.24 -4.83
N PHE A 72 3.96 22.82 -5.96
CA PHE A 72 3.23 22.18 -7.07
C PHE A 72 3.52 20.69 -7.22
N GLY A 73 4.36 20.14 -6.37
CA GLY A 73 4.72 18.73 -6.41
C GLY A 73 6.22 18.52 -6.63
N ARG A 74 6.59 17.27 -6.94
CA ARG A 74 7.99 16.90 -7.14
C ARG A 74 8.27 16.54 -8.59
N ILE A 75 9.39 17.02 -9.12
CA ILE A 75 9.80 16.74 -10.51
C ILE A 75 9.98 15.24 -10.79
N ASP A 76 10.39 14.45 -9.79
CA ASP A 76 10.53 13.00 -9.88
C ASP A 76 9.19 12.25 -9.77
N ARG A 77 8.08 12.97 -9.56
CA ARG A 77 6.70 12.47 -9.56
C ARG A 77 5.84 13.05 -10.68
N LEU A 78 6.46 13.83 -11.58
CA LEU A 78 5.85 14.22 -12.85
C LEU A 78 6.13 13.17 -13.92
N VAL A 79 5.10 12.73 -14.60
CA VAL A 79 5.24 11.80 -15.73
C VAL A 79 4.65 12.42 -16.99
N LYS A 80 5.33 12.22 -18.12
CA LYS A 80 4.84 12.68 -19.41
C LYS A 80 4.14 11.52 -20.12
N ILE A 81 2.86 11.72 -20.46
CA ILE A 81 2.05 10.75 -21.20
C ILE A 81 1.56 11.45 -22.47
N GLY A 82 2.13 11.06 -23.61
CA GLY A 82 1.99 11.83 -24.86
C GLY A 82 2.57 13.23 -24.69
N GLU A 83 1.82 14.26 -25.03
CA GLU A 83 2.22 15.68 -24.94
C GLU A 83 1.92 16.31 -23.57
N THR A 84 1.26 15.59 -22.67
CA THR A 84 0.74 16.16 -21.40
C THR A 84 1.51 15.62 -20.22
N GLN A 85 1.77 16.50 -19.26
CA GLN A 85 2.35 16.14 -17.97
C GLN A 85 1.24 15.80 -16.97
N LEU A 86 1.48 14.76 -16.17
CA LEU A 86 0.65 14.35 -15.05
C LEU A 86 1.47 14.40 -13.78
N ASN A 87 0.94 15.05 -12.75
CA ASN A 87 1.46 14.96 -11.40
C ASN A 87 0.87 13.70 -10.72
N ILE A 88 1.70 12.74 -10.40
CA ILE A 88 1.26 11.47 -9.77
C ILE A 88 0.53 11.69 -8.45
N PRO A 89 0.95 12.58 -7.52
CA PRO A 89 0.18 12.91 -6.33
C PRO A 89 -1.26 13.34 -6.57
N ASP A 90 -1.53 14.10 -7.62
CA ASP A 90 -2.90 14.52 -7.93
C ASP A 90 -3.76 13.33 -8.37
N MET A 91 -3.17 12.40 -9.13
CA MET A 91 -3.81 11.13 -9.45
C MET A 91 -4.07 10.28 -8.20
N GLU A 92 -3.10 10.20 -7.28
CA GLU A 92 -3.29 9.50 -5.99
C GLU A 92 -4.43 10.12 -5.19
N ASN A 93 -4.52 11.46 -5.13
CA ASN A 93 -5.61 12.15 -4.44
C ASN A 93 -6.97 11.85 -5.07
N ALA A 94 -7.07 11.80 -6.40
CA ALA A 94 -8.30 11.44 -7.08
C ALA A 94 -8.71 9.98 -6.80
N VAL A 95 -7.75 9.06 -6.76
CA VAL A 95 -8.02 7.65 -6.39
C VAL A 95 -8.44 7.54 -4.92
N LEU A 96 -7.79 8.28 -4.02
CA LEU A 96 -8.12 8.32 -2.59
C LEU A 96 -9.50 8.91 -2.29
N ALA A 97 -10.03 9.76 -3.17
CA ALA A 97 -11.38 10.31 -3.03
C ALA A 97 -12.48 9.24 -3.27
N HIS A 98 -12.14 8.07 -3.80
CA HIS A 98 -13.09 6.99 -4.03
C HIS A 98 -13.50 6.33 -2.72
N GLU A 99 -14.80 6.16 -2.48
CA GLU A 99 -15.38 5.63 -1.24
C GLU A 99 -14.83 4.26 -0.78
N PHE A 100 -14.28 3.45 -1.70
CA PHE A 100 -13.75 2.11 -1.43
C PHE A 100 -12.25 2.11 -1.07
N VAL A 101 -11.56 3.24 -1.23
CA VAL A 101 -10.11 3.31 -1.12
C VAL A 101 -9.69 3.89 0.23
N GLU A 102 -8.90 3.13 0.99
CA GLU A 102 -8.29 3.57 2.24
C GLU A 102 -6.92 4.20 2.00
N ASN A 103 -6.14 3.62 1.09
CA ASN A 103 -4.82 4.12 0.72
C ASN A 103 -4.46 3.67 -0.70
N CYS A 104 -3.62 4.42 -1.39
CA CYS A 104 -3.13 4.02 -2.70
C CYS A 104 -1.70 4.51 -2.96
N HIS A 105 -1.08 3.90 -3.95
CA HIS A 105 0.14 4.41 -4.57
C HIS A 105 0.08 4.20 -6.06
N VAL A 106 0.18 5.30 -6.81
CA VAL A 106 0.20 5.30 -8.26
C VAL A 106 1.64 5.30 -8.77
N ASP A 107 1.92 4.44 -9.73
CA ASP A 107 3.21 4.29 -10.40
C ASP A 107 3.01 4.34 -11.92
N PHE A 108 4.01 4.87 -12.61
CA PHE A 108 4.10 4.86 -14.07
C PHE A 108 5.29 4.01 -14.49
N ASP A 109 5.05 2.94 -15.24
CA ASP A 109 6.10 2.00 -15.63
C ASP A 109 6.82 2.36 -16.94
N GLY A 110 6.55 3.57 -17.48
CA GLY A 110 7.05 4.05 -18.76
C GLY A 110 6.06 3.85 -19.91
N ASN A 111 5.01 3.03 -19.70
CA ASN A 111 4.00 2.73 -20.71
C ASN A 111 2.57 2.99 -20.19
N ALA A 112 2.29 2.69 -18.92
CA ALA A 112 0.97 2.77 -18.36
C ALA A 112 0.96 3.19 -16.89
N LEU A 113 -0.10 3.88 -16.49
CA LEU A 113 -0.42 4.15 -15.09
C LEU A 113 -0.99 2.88 -14.45
N ARG A 114 -0.51 2.59 -13.26
CA ARG A 114 -0.93 1.46 -12.44
C ARG A 114 -0.98 1.84 -10.97
N ALA A 115 -1.82 1.20 -10.17
CA ALA A 115 -1.95 1.52 -8.77
C ALA A 115 -1.91 0.29 -7.86
N LEU A 116 -1.22 0.39 -6.73
CA LEU A 116 -1.46 -0.44 -5.56
C LEU A 116 -2.57 0.22 -4.75
N ILE A 117 -3.56 -0.55 -4.34
CA ILE A 117 -4.75 -0.04 -3.65
C ILE A 117 -4.98 -0.84 -2.38
N VAL A 118 -5.09 -0.14 -1.27
CA VAL A 118 -5.59 -0.66 0.00
C VAL A 118 -7.07 -0.32 0.07
N LEU A 119 -7.90 -1.33 0.26
CA LEU A 119 -9.35 -1.16 0.34
C LEU A 119 -9.80 -1.05 1.80
N ASN A 120 -10.75 -0.16 2.06
CA ASN A 120 -11.49 -0.15 3.31
C ASN A 120 -12.49 -1.33 3.37
N SER A 121 -13.28 -1.42 4.44
CA SER A 121 -14.21 -2.54 4.65
C SER A 121 -15.24 -2.70 3.53
N GLU A 122 -15.79 -1.58 3.03
CA GLU A 122 -16.78 -1.56 1.96
C GLU A 122 -16.16 -1.93 0.61
N GLY A 123 -14.99 -1.38 0.32
CA GLY A 123 -14.21 -1.71 -0.87
C GLY A 123 -13.80 -3.18 -0.90
N ARG A 124 -13.42 -3.77 0.23
CA ARG A 124 -13.14 -5.22 0.31
C ARG A 124 -14.38 -6.04 -0.02
N ARG A 125 -15.56 -5.68 0.53
CA ARG A 125 -16.83 -6.35 0.21
C ARG A 125 -17.14 -6.24 -1.27
N PHE A 126 -17.09 -5.02 -1.82
CA PHE A 126 -17.32 -4.78 -3.25
C PHE A 126 -16.37 -5.61 -4.13
N PHE A 127 -15.07 -5.64 -3.80
CA PHE A 127 -14.08 -6.41 -4.54
C PHE A 127 -14.35 -7.92 -4.50
N MET A 128 -14.74 -8.45 -3.35
CA MET A 128 -15.06 -9.88 -3.19
C MET A 128 -16.26 -10.29 -4.04
N GLU A 129 -17.27 -9.44 -4.15
CA GLU A 129 -18.49 -9.69 -4.93
C GLU A 129 -18.27 -9.47 -6.43
N ASN A 130 -17.58 -8.41 -6.82
CA ASN A 130 -17.55 -7.92 -8.20
C ASN A 130 -16.19 -8.17 -8.91
N GLY A 131 -15.13 -8.40 -8.14
CA GLY A 131 -13.79 -8.64 -8.67
C GLY A 131 -13.04 -7.39 -9.12
N ARG A 132 -11.79 -7.64 -9.57
CA ARG A 132 -10.83 -6.57 -9.88
C ARG A 132 -11.24 -5.68 -11.06
N LEU A 133 -11.81 -6.26 -12.12
CA LEU A 133 -12.14 -5.48 -13.31
C LEU A 133 -13.25 -4.46 -13.04
N LYS A 134 -14.24 -4.84 -12.25
CA LYS A 134 -15.32 -3.93 -11.88
C LYS A 134 -14.78 -2.82 -10.97
N LEU A 135 -13.96 -3.16 -9.96
CA LEU A 135 -13.30 -2.15 -9.11
C LEU A 135 -12.45 -1.17 -9.93
N LEU A 136 -11.66 -1.66 -10.90
CA LEU A 136 -10.88 -0.80 -11.79
C LEU A 136 -11.77 0.14 -12.60
N SER A 137 -12.91 -0.35 -13.08
CA SER A 137 -13.88 0.46 -13.82
C SER A 137 -14.47 1.58 -12.96
N GLU A 138 -14.85 1.29 -11.72
CA GLU A 138 -15.41 2.28 -10.79
C GLU A 138 -14.37 3.38 -10.47
N ILE A 139 -13.15 2.99 -10.11
CA ILE A 139 -12.06 3.94 -9.83
C ILE A 139 -11.76 4.81 -11.06
N ASN A 140 -11.68 4.21 -12.25
CA ASN A 140 -11.43 4.97 -13.47
C ASN A 140 -12.59 5.88 -13.86
N SER A 141 -13.82 5.58 -13.47
CA SER A 141 -14.96 6.49 -13.68
C SER A 141 -14.77 7.78 -12.90
N LEU A 142 -14.36 7.68 -11.63
CA LEU A 142 -14.05 8.87 -10.82
C LEU A 142 -12.81 9.62 -11.34
N VAL A 143 -11.76 8.90 -11.71
CA VAL A 143 -10.54 9.53 -12.28
C VAL A 143 -10.85 10.35 -13.53
N LYS A 144 -11.76 9.90 -14.40
CA LYS A 144 -12.16 10.63 -15.61
C LYS A 144 -12.90 11.93 -15.35
N GLU A 145 -13.45 12.12 -14.16
CA GLU A 145 -14.08 13.40 -13.78
C GLU A 145 -13.04 14.51 -13.59
N SER A 146 -11.84 14.14 -13.15
CA SER A 146 -10.75 15.08 -12.85
C SER A 146 -9.64 15.10 -13.89
N PHE A 147 -9.53 14.05 -14.72
CA PHE A 147 -8.43 13.87 -15.66
C PHE A 147 -8.94 13.44 -17.04
N ASP A 148 -8.18 13.80 -18.07
CA ASP A 148 -8.39 13.29 -19.43
C ASP A 148 -8.32 11.75 -19.46
N SER A 149 -9.11 11.11 -20.28
CA SER A 149 -9.22 9.64 -20.41
C SER A 149 -7.90 8.93 -20.68
N LYS A 150 -6.92 9.63 -21.25
CA LYS A 150 -5.54 9.11 -21.46
C LYS A 150 -4.80 8.79 -20.16
N PHE A 151 -5.22 9.39 -19.04
CA PHE A 151 -4.63 9.17 -17.71
C PHE A 151 -5.31 8.04 -16.93
N SER A 152 -6.12 7.22 -17.56
CA SER A 152 -6.77 6.08 -16.92
C SER A 152 -5.72 5.08 -16.38
N LEU A 153 -6.00 4.53 -15.21
CA LEU A 153 -5.25 3.40 -14.67
C LEU A 153 -5.46 2.16 -15.57
N ARG A 154 -4.39 1.55 -16.01
CA ARG A 154 -4.44 0.31 -16.83
C ARG A 154 -4.45 -0.95 -15.98
N LYS A 155 -3.92 -0.87 -14.78
CA LYS A 155 -3.80 -2.00 -13.85
C LYS A 155 -3.94 -1.52 -12.42
N ILE A 156 -4.75 -2.23 -11.64
CA ILE A 156 -4.73 -2.13 -10.19
C ILE A 156 -4.30 -3.45 -9.57
N LYS A 157 -3.68 -3.38 -8.41
CA LYS A 157 -3.41 -4.52 -7.55
C LYS A 157 -3.86 -4.17 -6.14
N VAL A 158 -4.77 -4.98 -5.62
CA VAL A 158 -5.23 -4.84 -4.23
C VAL A 158 -4.17 -5.44 -3.31
N VAL A 159 -3.77 -4.68 -2.31
CA VAL A 159 -2.75 -5.04 -1.32
C VAL A 159 -3.27 -4.75 0.09
N ASN A 160 -2.70 -5.41 1.10
CA ASN A 160 -3.08 -5.17 2.49
C ASN A 160 -2.43 -3.90 3.09
N SER A 161 -1.32 -3.46 2.51
CA SER A 161 -0.65 -2.20 2.88
C SER A 161 0.28 -1.74 1.75
N ILE A 162 0.51 -0.44 1.66
CA ILE A 162 1.53 0.11 0.76
C ILE A 162 2.91 -0.14 1.38
N PRO A 163 3.88 -0.70 0.62
CA PRO A 163 5.22 -0.98 1.14
C PRO A 163 5.97 0.31 1.51
N THR A 164 6.21 0.49 2.80
CA THR A 164 6.96 1.62 3.37
C THR A 164 8.05 1.13 4.32
N ASN A 165 9.08 1.94 4.52
CA ASN A 165 10.04 1.70 5.59
C ASN A 165 9.49 2.15 6.96
N ALA A 166 10.29 1.98 8.03
CA ALA A 166 9.92 2.38 9.39
C ALA A 166 9.63 3.90 9.54
N GLN A 167 10.10 4.72 8.60
CA GLN A 167 9.89 6.17 8.57
C GLN A 167 8.71 6.58 7.67
N GLY A 168 7.93 5.62 7.16
CA GLY A 168 6.78 5.86 6.26
C GLY A 168 7.17 6.16 4.80
N LYS A 169 8.46 6.09 4.42
CA LYS A 169 8.91 6.35 3.05
C LYS A 169 8.64 5.14 2.16
N ILE A 170 8.03 5.40 1.00
CA ILE A 170 7.69 4.36 0.01
C ILE A 170 8.94 3.68 -0.54
N LEU A 171 8.92 2.36 -0.55
CA LEU A 171 9.99 1.51 -1.05
C LEU A 171 9.78 1.20 -2.55
N LYS A 172 10.34 2.05 -3.43
CA LYS A 172 10.19 1.91 -4.90
C LYS A 172 10.52 0.50 -5.43
N GLY A 173 11.52 -0.17 -4.86
CA GLY A 173 11.87 -1.55 -5.22
C GLY A 173 10.76 -2.55 -4.91
N GLU A 174 10.14 -2.44 -3.73
CA GLU A 174 9.02 -3.29 -3.33
C GLU A 174 7.75 -2.99 -4.13
N ILE A 175 7.50 -1.73 -4.51
CA ILE A 175 6.40 -1.36 -5.42
C ILE A 175 6.54 -2.10 -6.76
N LYS A 176 7.72 -2.00 -7.40
CA LYS A 176 7.99 -2.71 -8.67
C LYS A 176 7.85 -4.23 -8.51
N LYS A 177 8.39 -4.79 -7.42
CA LYS A 177 8.26 -6.21 -7.09
C LYS A 177 6.79 -6.62 -6.96
N ASN A 178 5.98 -5.85 -6.24
CA ASN A 178 4.55 -6.12 -6.13
C ASN A 178 3.86 -6.20 -7.50
N PHE A 179 4.11 -5.27 -8.41
CA PHE A 179 3.51 -5.31 -9.75
C PHE A 179 4.02 -6.47 -10.62
N ASN A 180 5.25 -6.92 -10.41
CA ASN A 180 5.87 -8.03 -11.15
C ASN A 180 5.48 -9.40 -10.59
N LEU A 181 5.07 -9.49 -9.32
CA LEU A 181 4.58 -10.73 -8.74
C LEU A 181 3.30 -11.17 -9.47
N LYS A 182 3.34 -12.37 -10.06
CA LYS A 182 2.17 -13.00 -10.69
C LYS A 182 1.13 -13.41 -9.65
N THR A 183 1.54 -13.54 -8.40
CA THR A 183 0.71 -13.98 -7.29
C THR A 183 0.10 -12.79 -6.59
N GLU A 184 -1.21 -12.74 -6.49
CA GLU A 184 -1.90 -11.78 -5.62
C GLU A 184 -1.88 -12.33 -4.19
N GLU A 185 -1.46 -11.49 -3.24
CA GLU A 185 -1.59 -11.83 -1.83
C GLU A 185 -3.07 -11.99 -1.47
N PRO A 186 -3.39 -12.88 -0.52
CA PRO A 186 -4.75 -12.97 -0.03
C PRO A 186 -5.14 -11.67 0.69
N ILE A 187 -6.40 -11.29 0.56
CA ILE A 187 -6.93 -10.12 1.26
C ILE A 187 -7.24 -10.52 2.69
N ILE A 188 -6.66 -9.80 3.63
CA ILE A 188 -6.97 -9.93 5.05
C ILE A 188 -8.21 -9.08 5.31
N CYS A 189 -9.34 -9.75 5.58
CA CYS A 189 -10.61 -9.07 5.82
C CYS A 189 -10.69 -8.54 7.24
N ASP A 190 -10.24 -9.34 8.23
CA ASP A 190 -10.25 -8.98 9.65
C ASP A 190 -9.16 -9.73 10.42
N ILE A 191 -8.69 -9.15 11.52
CA ILE A 191 -7.78 -9.79 12.49
C ILE A 191 -8.28 -9.49 13.90
N LYS A 192 -8.76 -10.51 14.61
CA LYS A 192 -9.14 -10.44 16.02
C LYS A 192 -8.07 -11.11 16.86
N LYS A 193 -7.36 -10.32 17.68
CA LYS A 193 -6.39 -10.84 18.62
C LYS A 193 -7.07 -11.20 19.95
N HIS A 194 -6.61 -12.29 20.55
CA HIS A 194 -6.99 -12.80 21.86
C HIS A 194 -5.75 -12.97 22.73
N ASP A 195 -5.91 -13.22 24.02
CA ASP A 195 -4.80 -13.36 24.97
C ASP A 195 -3.77 -14.42 24.54
N PHE A 196 -4.22 -15.52 23.95
CA PHE A 196 -3.37 -16.64 23.53
C PHE A 196 -3.42 -16.93 22.03
N GLY A 197 -3.91 -16.01 21.20
CA GLY A 197 -4.06 -16.31 19.79
C GLY A 197 -4.58 -15.17 18.93
N ALA A 198 -5.00 -15.54 17.73
CA ALA A 198 -5.67 -14.64 16.80
C ALA A 198 -6.55 -15.41 15.84
N ASP A 199 -7.64 -14.78 15.45
CA ASP A 199 -8.55 -15.20 14.38
C ASP A 199 -8.39 -14.24 13.20
N ILE A 200 -8.09 -14.77 12.02
CA ILE A 200 -7.81 -14.02 10.81
C ILE A 200 -8.78 -14.44 9.72
N GLU A 201 -9.61 -13.53 9.26
CA GLU A 201 -10.45 -13.75 8.09
C GLU A 201 -9.67 -13.45 6.82
N ILE A 202 -9.58 -14.42 5.91
CA ILE A 202 -8.75 -14.36 4.72
C ILE A 202 -9.60 -14.69 3.50
N TYR A 203 -9.53 -13.84 2.47
CA TYR A 203 -10.14 -14.07 1.16
C TYR A 203 -9.06 -14.35 0.13
N PHE A 204 -9.21 -15.43 -0.63
CA PHE A 204 -8.36 -15.79 -1.75
C PHE A 204 -9.05 -15.46 -3.08
N ALA A 205 -8.58 -14.44 -3.78
CA ALA A 205 -9.13 -14.03 -5.07
C ALA A 205 -9.01 -15.15 -6.12
N ALA A 206 -9.95 -15.23 -7.06
CA ALA A 206 -9.97 -16.27 -8.09
C ALA A 206 -8.76 -16.23 -9.03
N GLU A 207 -8.17 -15.03 -9.19
CA GLU A 207 -7.02 -14.74 -10.02
C GLU A 207 -5.69 -15.06 -9.33
N SER A 208 -5.74 -15.43 -8.04
CA SER A 208 -4.54 -15.74 -7.28
C SER A 208 -3.78 -16.93 -7.87
N ALA A 209 -2.48 -16.74 -8.10
CA ALA A 209 -1.61 -17.80 -8.64
C ALA A 209 -1.47 -18.99 -7.69
N TYR A 210 -1.90 -18.90 -6.44
CA TYR A 210 -1.91 -20.02 -5.50
C TYR A 210 -2.82 -21.17 -5.93
N PHE A 211 -3.77 -20.91 -6.84
CA PHE A 211 -4.64 -21.95 -7.41
C PHE A 211 -4.08 -22.59 -8.68
N ASN A 212 -2.97 -22.07 -9.23
CA ASN A 212 -2.41 -22.59 -10.46
C ASN A 212 -1.77 -23.98 -10.23
N GLY A 213 -2.03 -24.90 -11.16
CA GLY A 213 -1.48 -26.25 -11.10
C GLY A 213 -2.17 -27.22 -10.14
N HIS A 214 -3.19 -26.74 -9.41
CA HIS A 214 -3.98 -27.61 -8.51
C HIS A 214 -5.36 -27.83 -9.11
N PHE A 215 -5.43 -28.90 -9.88
CA PHE A 215 -6.54 -29.50 -10.61
C PHE A 215 -7.18 -28.58 -11.67
N PRO A 216 -6.93 -28.82 -12.97
CA PRO A 216 -7.45 -28.01 -14.07
C PRO A 216 -8.98 -27.83 -14.05
N MET A 217 -9.71 -28.86 -13.61
CA MET A 217 -11.18 -28.87 -13.59
C MET A 217 -11.79 -28.34 -12.27
N ALA A 218 -11.01 -28.26 -11.18
CA ALA A 218 -11.49 -27.82 -9.87
C ALA A 218 -10.37 -27.15 -9.08
N LYS A 219 -10.28 -25.84 -9.18
CA LYS A 219 -9.27 -25.06 -8.45
C LYS A 219 -9.49 -25.16 -6.94
N ILE A 220 -8.46 -25.58 -6.22
CA ILE A 220 -8.46 -25.63 -4.75
C ILE A 220 -7.19 -24.98 -4.20
N LEU A 221 -7.27 -24.44 -2.97
CA LEU A 221 -6.11 -23.91 -2.27
C LEU A 221 -5.25 -25.07 -1.75
N PRO A 222 -4.00 -25.22 -2.23
CA PRO A 222 -3.11 -26.28 -1.80
C PRO A 222 -2.88 -26.29 -0.28
N GLY A 223 -2.76 -27.47 0.30
CA GLY A 223 -2.41 -27.59 1.72
C GLY A 223 -1.08 -26.94 2.08
N ALA A 224 -0.09 -26.98 1.18
CA ALA A 224 1.18 -26.28 1.37
C ALA A 224 1.01 -24.77 1.48
N ILE A 225 0.08 -24.17 0.74
CA ILE A 225 -0.23 -22.74 0.80
C ILE A 225 -0.98 -22.39 2.09
N GLN A 226 -1.90 -23.24 2.54
CA GLN A 226 -2.57 -23.07 3.84
C GLN A 226 -1.52 -23.06 4.98
N LEU A 227 -0.58 -24.01 4.94
CA LEU A 227 0.52 -24.10 5.90
C LEU A 227 1.43 -22.87 5.83
N HIS A 228 1.80 -22.41 4.62
CA HIS A 228 2.61 -21.22 4.40
C HIS A 228 2.01 -19.98 5.10
N PHE A 229 0.71 -19.73 4.92
CA PHE A 229 0.06 -18.59 5.57
C PHE A 229 -0.05 -18.79 7.09
N ALA A 230 -0.34 -19.98 7.58
CA ALA A 230 -0.35 -20.25 9.01
C ALA A 230 1.02 -19.94 9.66
N ILE A 231 2.13 -20.34 9.03
CA ILE A 231 3.48 -20.04 9.48
C ILE A 231 3.76 -18.53 9.44
N ASN A 232 3.42 -17.86 8.35
CA ASN A 232 3.66 -16.41 8.20
C ASN A 232 2.89 -15.59 9.23
N PHE A 233 1.64 -15.95 9.50
CA PHE A 233 0.86 -15.29 10.54
C PHE A 233 1.39 -15.59 11.95
N ALA A 234 1.82 -16.82 12.23
CA ALA A 234 2.47 -17.15 13.50
C ALA A 234 3.72 -16.29 13.71
N LYS A 235 4.58 -16.15 12.69
CA LYS A 235 5.75 -15.28 12.74
C LYS A 235 5.36 -13.81 12.98
N LYS A 236 4.44 -13.28 12.19
CA LYS A 236 4.04 -11.86 12.23
C LYS A 236 3.36 -11.48 13.54
N LEU A 237 2.49 -12.33 14.06
CA LEU A 237 1.64 -12.01 15.22
C LEU A 237 2.31 -12.35 16.57
N PHE A 238 3.16 -13.38 16.61
CA PHE A 238 3.72 -13.89 17.85
C PHE A 238 5.26 -13.84 17.90
N GLY A 239 5.88 -13.13 16.94
CA GLY A 239 7.33 -12.92 16.95
C GLY A 239 8.17 -14.18 16.73
N LYS A 240 7.61 -15.24 16.14
CA LYS A 240 8.39 -16.44 15.81
C LYS A 240 9.38 -16.10 14.68
N THR A 241 10.67 -16.20 14.93
CA THR A 241 11.70 -15.81 13.95
C THR A 241 12.03 -16.93 12.97
N ASP A 242 12.08 -18.16 13.47
CA ASP A 242 12.47 -19.33 12.68
C ASP A 242 11.33 -19.97 11.93
N CYS A 243 11.64 -20.81 10.97
CA CYS A 243 10.66 -21.74 10.40
C CYS A 243 10.40 -22.86 11.41
N PRO A 244 9.18 -23.38 11.49
CA PRO A 244 8.91 -24.53 12.34
C PRO A 244 9.79 -25.71 11.95
N LYS A 245 10.41 -26.34 12.93
CA LYS A 245 11.24 -27.55 12.75
C LYS A 245 10.40 -28.75 12.35
N THR A 246 9.18 -28.79 12.87
CA THR A 246 8.26 -29.92 12.67
C THR A 246 6.83 -29.42 12.57
N VAL A 247 6.05 -30.08 11.72
CA VAL A 247 4.59 -29.91 11.64
C VAL A 247 3.95 -31.22 12.07
N LYS A 248 3.16 -31.16 13.16
CA LYS A 248 2.49 -32.35 13.70
C LYS A 248 0.98 -32.27 13.51
N ARG A 249 0.32 -33.42 13.52
CA ARG A 249 -1.15 -33.56 13.44
C ARG A 249 -1.77 -32.80 12.28
N LEU A 250 -1.03 -32.70 11.16
CA LEU A 250 -1.51 -32.04 9.96
C LEU A 250 -2.67 -32.83 9.36
N LYS A 251 -3.82 -32.16 9.23
CA LYS A 251 -5.05 -32.77 8.71
C LYS A 251 -5.71 -31.82 7.70
N PHE A 252 -6.18 -32.36 6.58
CA PHE A 252 -7.01 -31.68 5.60
C PHE A 252 -8.35 -32.38 5.51
N SER A 253 -9.44 -31.69 5.82
CA SER A 253 -10.80 -32.27 5.93
C SER A 253 -11.71 -31.78 4.82
N ASN A 254 -11.64 -30.47 4.48
CA ASN A 254 -12.45 -29.90 3.42
C ASN A 254 -11.61 -28.96 2.54
N ILE A 255 -11.98 -28.89 1.26
CA ILE A 255 -11.29 -28.06 0.27
C ILE A 255 -11.67 -26.58 0.44
N ILE A 256 -10.70 -25.71 0.19
CA ILE A 256 -10.90 -24.27 0.07
C ILE A 256 -10.85 -23.91 -1.41
N ARG A 257 -11.88 -23.23 -1.91
CA ARG A 257 -12.01 -22.82 -3.32
C ARG A 257 -11.69 -21.33 -3.51
N PRO A 258 -11.43 -20.91 -4.75
CA PRO A 258 -11.37 -19.47 -5.07
C PRO A 258 -12.64 -18.74 -4.63
N ARG A 259 -12.47 -17.47 -4.19
CA ARG A 259 -13.55 -16.57 -3.73
C ARG A 259 -14.23 -17.01 -2.42
N GLU A 260 -13.66 -17.94 -1.70
CA GLU A 260 -14.14 -18.28 -0.35
C GLU A 260 -13.40 -17.45 0.71
N ILE A 261 -14.15 -17.00 1.71
CA ILE A 261 -13.59 -16.43 2.94
C ILE A 261 -13.35 -17.59 3.90
N VAL A 262 -12.16 -17.64 4.44
CA VAL A 262 -11.77 -18.66 5.43
C VAL A 262 -11.31 -18.00 6.70
N LEU A 263 -11.62 -18.60 7.82
CA LEU A 263 -11.14 -18.21 9.14
C LEU A 263 -9.92 -19.05 9.47
N LEU A 264 -8.77 -18.40 9.62
CA LEU A 264 -7.57 -18.99 10.19
C LEU A 264 -7.49 -18.61 11.66
N SER A 265 -7.67 -19.59 12.54
CA SER A 265 -7.45 -19.44 13.97
C SER A 265 -6.07 -19.95 14.33
N ILE A 266 -5.25 -19.13 15.00
CA ILE A 266 -3.91 -19.51 15.50
C ILE A 266 -3.88 -19.31 17.01
N LYS A 267 -3.49 -20.35 17.74
CA LYS A 267 -3.21 -20.28 19.18
C LYS A 267 -1.71 -20.36 19.40
N ASN A 268 -1.18 -19.38 20.14
CA ASN A 268 0.23 -19.31 20.48
C ASN A 268 0.51 -20.12 21.74
N GLY A 269 1.50 -20.98 21.71
CA GLY A 269 2.11 -21.63 22.86
C GLY A 269 3.59 -21.31 22.93
N GLU A 270 4.26 -21.72 23.99
CA GLU A 270 5.65 -21.36 24.27
C GLU A 270 6.58 -21.75 23.11
N ASN A 271 6.62 -23.02 22.72
CA ASN A 271 7.45 -23.55 21.62
C ASN A 271 6.64 -24.03 20.42
N SER A 272 5.34 -23.76 20.38
CA SER A 272 4.48 -24.25 19.32
C SER A 272 3.32 -23.29 19.04
N CYS A 273 2.77 -23.37 17.83
CA CYS A 273 1.50 -22.74 17.49
C CYS A 273 0.55 -23.78 16.90
N THR A 274 -0.68 -23.80 17.39
CA THR A 274 -1.73 -24.61 16.79
C THR A 274 -2.51 -23.75 15.81
N PHE A 275 -2.75 -24.25 14.60
CA PHE A 275 -3.59 -23.56 13.63
C PHE A 275 -4.77 -24.41 13.18
N SER A 276 -5.84 -23.73 12.80
CA SER A 276 -6.98 -24.34 12.12
C SER A 276 -7.60 -23.41 11.11
N TYR A 277 -7.95 -23.93 9.95
CA TYR A 277 -8.77 -23.27 8.95
C TYR A 277 -10.19 -23.78 9.00
N SER A 278 -11.14 -22.86 8.92
CA SER A 278 -12.56 -23.20 8.77
C SER A 278 -13.24 -22.25 7.78
N LYS A 279 -14.32 -22.67 7.18
CA LYS A 279 -15.22 -21.83 6.36
C LYS A 279 -16.66 -22.10 6.76
N GLN A 280 -17.40 -21.02 7.06
CA GLN A 280 -18.81 -21.15 7.50
C GLN A 280 -18.99 -22.20 8.61
N GLY A 281 -18.04 -22.26 9.56
CA GLY A 281 -18.03 -23.22 10.65
C GLY A 281 -17.54 -24.64 10.29
N LEU A 282 -17.32 -24.97 9.01
CA LEU A 282 -16.81 -26.27 8.58
C LEU A 282 -15.28 -26.30 8.65
N PRO A 283 -14.65 -27.26 9.36
CA PRO A 283 -13.20 -27.38 9.45
C PRO A 283 -12.59 -27.74 8.09
N CYS A 284 -11.57 -27.00 7.65
CA CYS A 284 -10.87 -27.24 6.38
C CYS A 284 -9.52 -27.91 6.60
N SER A 285 -8.70 -27.38 7.48
CA SER A 285 -7.42 -27.99 7.85
C SER A 285 -6.98 -27.59 9.26
N SER A 286 -6.07 -28.34 9.84
CA SER A 286 -5.47 -28.03 11.14
C SER A 286 -4.10 -28.66 11.29
N GLY A 287 -3.32 -28.15 12.23
CA GLY A 287 -2.00 -28.71 12.57
C GLY A 287 -1.34 -27.99 13.72
N VAL A 288 -0.17 -28.49 14.11
CA VAL A 288 0.70 -27.90 15.14
C VAL A 288 2.05 -27.60 14.54
N LEU A 289 2.50 -26.37 14.67
CA LEU A 289 3.81 -25.87 14.24
C LEU A 289 4.74 -25.88 15.45
N GLU A 290 5.83 -26.62 15.42
CA GLU A 290 6.86 -26.63 16.47
C GLU A 290 8.08 -25.83 16.00
N PHE A 291 8.42 -24.80 16.74
CA PHE A 291 9.51 -23.85 16.42
C PHE A 291 10.82 -24.20 17.15
#